data_3db990d4405d4746e4d8547eece63907
#
_entry.id   3db990d4405d4746e4d8547eece63907
#
_cell.length_a   1.000
_cell.length_b   1.000
_cell.length_c   1.000
_cell.angle_alpha   90.00
_cell.angle_beta   90.00
_cell.angle_gamma   90.00
#
_symmetry.space_group_name_H-M   'P 1'
#
loop_
_entity.id
_entity.type
_entity.pdbx_description
1 polymer ?
#
loop_
_entity_poly.entity_id
_entity_poly.type
_entity_poly.pdbx_seq_one_letter_code
_entity_poly.pdbx_strand_id
1 'polypeptide(L)'
;MRSFSKRLSFFLRVAVSVGLVLFMVSKLDTANMLRFVRRADVGLVALTLLAVLADRALMGVRWMKLVEALGVHAARSKLFKIFFLSTFFGSFLPSGVGGEAVRAISFSRLTSKGIESVASIALDRLIGLLSMLLTGLLSLVVFYRVYPHPALLYVVLASSLVLVTILGSALARPVHAKLLEWFGSGKGRFSEWIRKGVETMGRYREKPAVLGLVLLISIGVQLLRVLQAYLLSESMDLGTPAVYFLCFVPPILVVTMLPISVGGWGTANLAYVALFSQVGMDRDGAFVLSVLILGLGVVGNLPGGLIYAWEGFASTRESSTRAQRERSESRSESRGGGAPRQ
;
A
#
# COMPACT_ATOMS: atom_id res chain seq x y z
N MET A 1 24.33 -2.88 18.16
CA MET A 1 24.55 -3.40 16.80
C MET A 1 23.28 -3.47 15.92
N ARG A 2 22.11 -3.92 16.38
CA ARG A 2 20.86 -3.99 15.56
C ARG A 2 20.33 -2.63 15.01
N SER A 3 20.57 -1.51 15.70
CA SER A 3 20.14 -0.18 15.25
C SER A 3 21.01 0.37 14.10
N PHE A 4 22.32 0.11 14.13
CA PHE A 4 23.28 0.55 13.11
C PHE A 4 23.02 -0.15 11.76
N SER A 5 22.77 -1.46 11.78
CA SER A 5 22.42 -2.25 10.59
C SER A 5 21.14 -1.76 9.89
N LYS A 6 20.12 -1.35 10.67
CA LYS A 6 18.85 -0.81 10.10
C LYS A 6 19.05 0.56 9.44
N ARG A 7 19.85 1.45 10.05
CA ARG A 7 20.20 2.75 9.46
C ARG A 7 21.02 2.58 8.18
N LEU A 8 22.02 1.71 8.21
CA LEU A 8 22.84 1.42 7.03
C LEU A 8 21.99 0.87 5.87
N SER A 9 21.09 -0.08 6.12
CA SER A 9 20.18 -0.62 5.10
C SER A 9 19.24 0.46 4.53
N PHE A 10 18.79 1.41 5.34
CA PHE A 10 17.99 2.54 4.87
C PHE A 10 18.80 3.46 3.95
N PHE A 11 19.98 3.91 4.39
CA PHE A 11 20.84 4.77 3.57
C PHE A 11 21.24 4.10 2.27
N LEU A 12 21.54 2.79 2.29
CA LEU A 12 21.84 2.04 1.07
C LEU A 12 20.66 2.05 0.08
N ARG A 13 19.42 1.85 0.55
CA ARG A 13 18.23 1.89 -0.32
C ARG A 13 17.96 3.29 -0.87
N VAL A 14 18.14 4.33 -0.06
CA VAL A 14 18.06 5.73 -0.52
C VAL A 14 19.12 5.99 -1.58
N ALA A 15 20.37 5.58 -1.33
CA ALA A 15 21.46 5.73 -2.28
C ALA A 15 21.20 4.99 -3.61
N VAL A 16 20.66 3.76 -3.54
CA VAL A 16 20.25 3.00 -4.73
C VAL A 16 19.12 3.71 -5.47
N SER A 17 18.08 4.17 -4.77
CA SER A 17 16.96 4.88 -5.41
C SER A 17 17.42 6.16 -6.10
N VAL A 18 18.18 6.99 -5.40
CA VAL A 18 18.73 8.26 -5.94
C VAL A 18 19.70 7.95 -7.08
N GLY A 19 20.60 6.99 -6.91
CA GLY A 19 21.55 6.58 -7.93
C GLY A 19 20.88 6.09 -9.21
N LEU A 20 19.84 5.26 -9.10
CA LEU A 20 19.07 4.78 -10.25
C LEU A 20 18.35 5.93 -10.98
N VAL A 21 17.70 6.83 -10.24
CA VAL A 21 17.02 7.98 -10.85
C VAL A 21 18.03 8.91 -11.54
N LEU A 22 19.14 9.25 -10.88
CA LEU A 22 20.18 10.09 -11.48
C LEU A 22 20.82 9.44 -12.72
N PHE A 23 21.12 8.14 -12.65
CA PHE A 23 21.62 7.38 -13.80
C PHE A 23 20.64 7.45 -14.97
N MET A 24 19.34 7.28 -14.72
CA MET A 24 18.35 7.38 -15.79
C MET A 24 18.25 8.79 -16.36
N VAL A 25 18.14 9.81 -15.50
CA VAL A 25 18.07 11.22 -15.94
C VAL A 25 19.31 11.60 -16.77
N SER A 26 20.49 11.08 -16.42
CA SER A 26 21.73 11.35 -17.18
C SER A 26 21.76 10.72 -18.59
N LYS A 27 20.86 9.77 -18.87
CA LYS A 27 20.73 9.06 -20.17
C LYS A 27 19.56 9.54 -21.01
N LEU A 28 18.73 10.44 -20.48
CA LEU A 28 17.50 10.90 -21.07
C LEU A 28 17.59 12.39 -21.42
N ASP A 29 16.83 12.82 -22.41
CA ASP A 29 16.75 14.23 -22.80
C ASP A 29 15.76 14.98 -21.91
N THR A 30 16.29 15.81 -21.00
CA THR A 30 15.49 16.62 -20.07
C THR A 30 14.57 17.61 -20.77
N ALA A 31 14.97 18.14 -21.95
CA ALA A 31 14.12 19.02 -22.72
C ALA A 31 12.91 18.28 -23.32
N ASN A 32 13.15 17.05 -23.81
CA ASN A 32 12.09 16.17 -24.30
C ASN A 32 11.13 15.74 -23.16
N MET A 33 11.67 15.40 -22.00
CA MET A 33 10.86 15.08 -20.79
C MET A 33 9.95 16.25 -20.41
N LEU A 34 10.47 17.48 -20.39
CA LEU A 34 9.69 18.67 -20.06
C LEU A 34 8.59 18.94 -21.11
N ARG A 35 8.81 18.56 -22.37
CA ARG A 35 7.80 18.65 -23.43
C ARG A 35 6.60 17.77 -23.14
N PHE A 36 6.79 16.51 -22.71
CA PHE A 36 5.69 15.62 -22.34
C PHE A 36 4.88 16.18 -21.19
N VAL A 37 5.54 16.67 -20.14
CA VAL A 37 4.83 17.27 -18.99
C VAL A 37 4.02 18.51 -19.39
N ARG A 38 4.56 19.37 -20.24
CA ARG A 38 3.88 20.62 -20.68
C ARG A 38 2.70 20.35 -21.62
N ARG A 39 2.73 19.25 -22.37
CA ARG A 39 1.65 18.87 -23.29
C ARG A 39 0.58 18.03 -22.62
N ALA A 40 0.82 17.56 -21.40
CA ALA A 40 -0.11 16.68 -20.71
C ALA A 40 -1.49 17.32 -20.58
N ASP A 41 -2.52 16.59 -21.02
CA ASP A 41 -3.91 16.97 -20.87
C ASP A 41 -4.31 16.95 -19.39
N VAL A 42 -4.60 18.14 -18.85
CA VAL A 42 -4.96 18.33 -17.43
C VAL A 42 -6.23 17.58 -17.06
N GLY A 43 -7.18 17.43 -17.97
CA GLY A 43 -8.41 16.68 -17.73
C GLY A 43 -8.14 15.20 -17.51
N LEU A 44 -7.29 14.58 -18.35
CA LEU A 44 -6.89 13.18 -18.19
C LEU A 44 -6.01 12.97 -16.95
N VAL A 45 -5.15 13.92 -16.60
CA VAL A 45 -4.38 13.88 -15.35
C VAL A 45 -5.32 13.95 -14.14
N ALA A 46 -6.32 14.84 -14.15
CA ALA A 46 -7.31 14.92 -13.08
C ALA A 46 -8.15 13.64 -12.98
N LEU A 47 -8.57 13.06 -14.10
CA LEU A 47 -9.27 11.78 -14.13
C LEU A 47 -8.38 10.64 -13.57
N THR A 48 -7.09 10.64 -13.89
CA THR A 48 -6.13 9.71 -13.32
C THR A 48 -6.05 9.88 -11.81
N LEU A 49 -6.00 11.11 -11.29
CA LEU A 49 -6.00 11.36 -9.86
C LEU A 49 -7.29 10.85 -9.18
N LEU A 50 -8.45 11.05 -9.81
CA LEU A 50 -9.71 10.46 -9.30
C LEU A 50 -9.65 8.93 -9.26
N ALA A 51 -9.10 8.31 -10.29
CA ALA A 51 -8.89 6.85 -10.31
C ALA A 51 -7.90 6.40 -9.23
N VAL A 52 -6.86 7.18 -8.92
CA VAL A 52 -5.94 6.93 -7.78
C VAL A 52 -6.68 7.00 -6.44
N LEU A 53 -7.54 7.99 -6.24
CA LEU A 53 -8.33 8.11 -5.01
C LEU A 53 -9.33 6.96 -4.88
N ALA A 54 -9.97 6.54 -5.99
CA ALA A 54 -10.85 5.37 -6.02
C ALA A 54 -10.08 4.07 -5.69
N ASP A 55 -8.87 3.88 -6.23
CA ASP A 55 -7.98 2.77 -5.88
C ASP A 55 -7.70 2.73 -4.37
N ARG A 56 -7.37 3.86 -3.74
CA ARG A 56 -7.15 3.94 -2.29
C ARG A 56 -8.42 3.61 -1.50
N ALA A 57 -9.56 4.12 -1.92
CA ALA A 57 -10.84 3.83 -1.29
C ALA A 57 -11.18 2.33 -1.36
N LEU A 58 -11.02 1.69 -2.52
CA LEU A 58 -11.24 0.26 -2.70
C LEU A 58 -10.27 -0.59 -1.86
N MET A 59 -9.00 -0.21 -1.77
CA MET A 59 -8.04 -0.87 -0.88
C MET A 59 -8.47 -0.76 0.59
N GLY A 60 -8.99 0.39 1.02
CA GLY A 60 -9.55 0.59 2.35
C GLY A 60 -10.75 -0.32 2.61
N VAL A 61 -11.71 -0.38 1.67
CA VAL A 61 -12.89 -1.26 1.73
C VAL A 61 -12.44 -2.73 1.80
N ARG A 62 -11.50 -3.12 0.97
CA ARG A 62 -10.92 -4.48 0.95
C ARG A 62 -10.40 -4.89 2.32
N TRP A 63 -9.56 -4.05 2.94
CA TRP A 63 -9.02 -4.32 4.27
C TRP A 63 -10.12 -4.36 5.35
N MET A 64 -11.11 -3.46 5.29
CA MET A 64 -12.25 -3.51 6.21
C MET A 64 -13.02 -4.82 6.13
N LYS A 65 -13.20 -5.40 4.92
CA LYS A 65 -13.84 -6.71 4.76
C LYS A 65 -13.06 -7.83 5.44
N LEU A 66 -11.74 -7.78 5.41
CA LEU A 66 -10.90 -8.73 6.15
C LEU A 66 -11.04 -8.55 7.68
N VAL A 67 -11.12 -7.32 8.16
CA VAL A 67 -11.35 -7.04 9.59
C VAL A 67 -12.72 -7.54 10.04
N GLU A 68 -13.77 -7.22 9.27
CA GLU A 68 -15.15 -7.69 9.52
C GLU A 68 -15.22 -9.24 9.54
N ALA A 69 -14.44 -9.92 8.69
CA ALA A 69 -14.37 -11.37 8.65
C ALA A 69 -13.83 -11.99 9.94
N LEU A 70 -12.99 -11.29 10.68
CA LEU A 70 -12.50 -11.73 11.99
C LEU A 70 -13.48 -11.48 13.14
N GLY A 71 -14.68 -10.95 12.86
CA GLY A 71 -15.65 -10.60 13.90
C GLY A 71 -15.19 -9.41 14.75
N VAL A 72 -14.34 -8.54 14.22
CA VAL A 72 -13.92 -7.33 14.92
C VAL A 72 -14.86 -6.19 14.55
N HIS A 73 -15.63 -5.72 15.53
CA HIS A 73 -16.56 -4.63 15.35
C HIS A 73 -15.84 -3.31 15.68
N ALA A 74 -15.65 -2.48 14.68
CA ALA A 74 -15.14 -1.12 14.81
C ALA A 74 -15.88 -0.22 13.81
N ALA A 75 -16.07 1.04 14.15
CA ALA A 75 -16.72 1.99 13.25
C ALA A 75 -15.93 2.07 11.92
N ARG A 76 -16.64 1.91 10.80
CA ARG A 76 -16.02 1.92 9.45
C ARG A 76 -15.23 3.20 9.19
N SER A 77 -15.72 4.34 9.66
CA SER A 77 -15.03 5.62 9.56
C SER A 77 -13.66 5.60 10.26
N LYS A 78 -13.55 4.97 11.46
CA LYS A 78 -12.28 4.82 12.17
C LYS A 78 -11.33 3.89 11.44
N LEU A 79 -11.82 2.80 10.85
CA LEU A 79 -11.00 1.88 10.05
C LEU A 79 -10.49 2.57 8.77
N PHE A 80 -11.36 3.30 8.07
CA PHE A 80 -10.99 4.07 6.89
C PHE A 80 -9.90 5.09 7.20
N LYS A 81 -10.05 5.80 8.32
CA LYS A 81 -9.07 6.75 8.82
C LYS A 81 -7.72 6.09 9.09
N ILE A 82 -7.70 4.97 9.81
CA ILE A 82 -6.46 4.20 10.06
C ILE A 82 -5.81 3.79 8.74
N PHE A 83 -6.61 3.37 7.76
CA PHE A 83 -6.11 2.99 6.45
C PHE A 83 -5.41 4.17 5.76
N PHE A 84 -6.07 5.32 5.64
CA PHE A 84 -5.48 6.51 4.99
C PHE A 84 -4.27 7.06 5.74
N LEU A 85 -4.29 7.09 7.08
CA LEU A 85 -3.12 7.43 7.89
C LEU A 85 -1.94 6.50 7.58
N SER A 86 -2.20 5.20 7.51
CA SER A 86 -1.15 4.21 7.23
C SER A 86 -0.56 4.35 5.82
N THR A 87 -1.37 4.65 4.82
CA THR A 87 -0.89 4.85 3.44
C THR A 87 -0.08 6.14 3.32
N PHE A 88 -0.50 7.21 3.99
CA PHE A 88 0.26 8.46 4.06
C PHE A 88 1.64 8.26 4.68
N PHE A 89 1.70 7.72 5.89
CA PHE A 89 2.99 7.45 6.54
C PHE A 89 3.83 6.43 5.76
N GLY A 90 3.18 5.45 5.10
CA GLY A 90 3.84 4.48 4.24
C GLY A 90 4.58 5.07 3.06
N SER A 91 4.14 6.24 2.56
CA SER A 91 4.81 6.95 1.46
C SER A 91 6.17 7.51 1.85
N PHE A 92 6.38 7.82 3.14
CA PHE A 92 7.60 8.46 3.65
C PHE A 92 8.49 7.51 4.47
N LEU A 93 7.91 6.41 4.97
CA LEU A 93 8.67 5.48 5.77
C LEU A 93 9.50 4.53 4.89
N PRO A 94 10.78 4.35 5.23
CA PRO A 94 11.64 3.40 4.54
C PRO A 94 11.13 1.99 4.79
N SER A 95 11.04 1.17 3.78
CA SER A 95 10.74 -0.28 3.87
C SER A 95 9.34 -0.73 3.49
N GLY A 96 8.56 -0.07 2.67
CA GLY A 96 7.26 -0.63 2.21
C GLY A 96 6.33 -1.23 3.30
N VAL A 97 6.88 -1.52 4.48
CA VAL A 97 6.20 -2.09 5.66
C VAL A 97 5.87 -1.01 6.70
N GLY A 98 6.45 0.19 6.56
CA GLY A 98 6.28 1.25 7.56
C GLY A 98 4.82 1.67 7.74
N GLY A 99 4.08 1.80 6.65
CA GLY A 99 2.64 2.10 6.67
C GLY A 99 1.84 0.98 7.34
N GLU A 100 2.21 -0.28 7.12
CA GLU A 100 1.55 -1.43 7.74
C GLU A 100 1.80 -1.48 9.24
N ALA A 101 3.00 -1.14 9.69
CA ALA A 101 3.28 -1.02 11.11
C ALA A 101 2.40 0.06 11.77
N VAL A 102 2.24 1.22 11.11
CA VAL A 102 1.30 2.27 11.56
C VAL A 102 -0.13 1.73 11.62
N ARG A 103 -0.57 0.99 10.60
CA ARG A 103 -1.90 0.36 10.55
C ARG A 103 -2.07 -0.65 11.67
N ALA A 104 -1.09 -1.53 11.87
CA ALA A 104 -1.12 -2.56 12.90
C ALA A 104 -1.22 -1.96 14.31
N ILE A 105 -0.39 -0.96 14.60
CA ILE A 105 -0.37 -0.30 15.91
C ILE A 105 -1.67 0.47 16.14
N SER A 106 -2.14 1.25 15.16
CA SER A 106 -3.35 2.06 15.30
C SER A 106 -4.60 1.19 15.47
N PHE A 107 -4.72 0.11 14.70
CA PHE A 107 -5.83 -0.82 14.80
C PHE A 107 -5.80 -1.62 16.12
N SER A 108 -4.61 -2.09 16.54
CA SER A 108 -4.42 -2.76 17.82
C SER A 108 -4.80 -1.87 19.01
N ARG A 109 -4.42 -0.58 18.97
CA ARG A 109 -4.83 0.39 19.99
C ARG A 109 -6.33 0.64 20.03
N LEU A 110 -6.98 0.68 18.86
CA LEU A 110 -8.42 0.90 18.76
C LEU A 110 -9.23 -0.29 19.30
N THR A 111 -8.76 -1.53 19.08
CA THR A 111 -9.55 -2.75 19.29
C THR A 111 -8.99 -3.66 20.37
N SER A 112 -7.79 -3.41 20.90
CA SER A 112 -7.01 -4.30 21.78
C SER A 112 -6.74 -5.70 21.17
N LYS A 113 -6.85 -5.85 19.83
CA LYS A 113 -6.71 -7.09 19.06
C LYS A 113 -5.47 -7.04 18.18
N GLY A 114 -4.29 -7.22 18.79
CA GLY A 114 -3.01 -7.10 18.08
C GLY A 114 -2.75 -8.21 17.05
N ILE A 115 -3.13 -9.43 17.35
CA ILE A 115 -2.91 -10.59 16.46
C ILE A 115 -3.83 -10.52 15.26
N GLU A 116 -5.10 -10.21 15.46
CA GLU A 116 -6.07 -9.99 14.39
C GLU A 116 -5.65 -8.82 13.49
N SER A 117 -5.02 -7.80 14.06
CA SER A 117 -4.46 -6.68 13.31
C SER A 117 -3.39 -7.16 12.33
N VAL A 118 -2.39 -7.88 12.82
CA VAL A 118 -1.28 -8.39 12.00
C VAL A 118 -1.80 -9.39 10.97
N ALA A 119 -2.69 -10.30 11.37
CA ALA A 119 -3.27 -11.31 10.48
C ALA A 119 -4.05 -10.68 9.31
N SER A 120 -4.88 -9.66 9.60
CA SER A 120 -5.65 -8.97 8.55
C SER A 120 -4.77 -8.25 7.54
N ILE A 121 -3.67 -7.62 8.00
CA ILE A 121 -2.72 -6.92 7.14
C ILE A 121 -1.90 -7.91 6.30
N ALA A 122 -1.46 -9.01 6.91
CA ALA A 122 -0.71 -10.05 6.20
C ALA A 122 -1.55 -10.69 5.08
N LEU A 123 -2.81 -11.02 5.38
CA LEU A 123 -3.72 -11.59 4.39
C LEU A 123 -4.08 -10.58 3.29
N ASP A 124 -4.29 -9.30 3.64
CA ASP A 124 -4.49 -8.21 2.68
C ASP A 124 -3.33 -8.10 1.68
N ARG A 125 -2.09 -8.24 2.16
CA ARG A 125 -0.88 -8.28 1.33
C ARG A 125 -0.83 -9.49 0.42
N LEU A 126 -1.06 -10.69 0.96
CA LEU A 126 -0.99 -11.92 0.17
C LEU A 126 -2.04 -11.93 -0.95
N ILE A 127 -3.29 -11.54 -0.66
CA ILE A 127 -4.34 -11.46 -1.68
C ILE A 127 -4.04 -10.34 -2.69
N GLY A 128 -3.50 -9.21 -2.23
CA GLY A 128 -3.06 -8.12 -3.12
C GLY A 128 -1.98 -8.56 -4.09
N LEU A 129 -0.95 -9.27 -3.62
CA LEU A 129 0.11 -9.86 -4.47
C LEU A 129 -0.47 -10.90 -5.43
N LEU A 130 -1.33 -11.79 -4.94
CA LEU A 130 -1.98 -12.80 -5.77
C LEU A 130 -2.78 -12.15 -6.91
N SER A 131 -3.54 -11.09 -6.62
CA SER A 131 -4.30 -10.39 -7.66
C SER A 131 -3.41 -9.75 -8.72
N MET A 132 -2.25 -9.19 -8.35
CA MET A 132 -1.27 -8.66 -9.31
C MET A 132 -0.73 -9.74 -10.23
N LEU A 133 -0.31 -10.87 -9.65
CA LEU A 133 0.23 -11.99 -10.42
C LEU A 133 -0.83 -12.64 -11.31
N LEU A 134 -2.06 -12.83 -10.82
CA LEU A 134 -3.16 -13.38 -11.62
C LEU A 134 -3.56 -12.46 -12.76
N THR A 135 -3.64 -11.13 -12.52
CA THR A 135 -3.95 -10.16 -13.58
C THR A 135 -2.84 -10.13 -14.62
N GLY A 136 -1.56 -10.14 -14.19
CA GLY A 136 -0.42 -10.20 -15.09
C GLY A 136 -0.36 -11.50 -15.90
N LEU A 137 -0.60 -12.64 -15.26
CA LEU A 137 -0.63 -13.94 -15.91
C LEU A 137 -1.74 -14.02 -16.95
N LEU A 138 -2.95 -13.61 -16.58
CA LEU A 138 -4.10 -13.58 -17.49
C LEU A 138 -3.81 -12.70 -18.71
N SER A 139 -3.28 -11.52 -18.50
CA SER A 139 -2.92 -10.59 -19.58
C SER A 139 -1.86 -11.18 -20.51
N LEU A 140 -0.78 -11.77 -19.96
CA LEU A 140 0.28 -12.37 -20.77
C LEU A 140 -0.21 -13.60 -21.55
N VAL A 141 -1.13 -14.38 -21.01
CA VAL A 141 -1.72 -15.53 -21.70
C VAL A 141 -2.68 -15.06 -22.82
N VAL A 142 -3.60 -14.14 -22.51
CA VAL A 142 -4.61 -13.65 -23.46
C VAL A 142 -3.96 -12.92 -24.64
N PHE A 143 -2.95 -12.11 -24.35
CA PHE A 143 -2.27 -11.29 -25.37
C PHE A 143 -0.92 -11.87 -25.81
N TYR A 144 -0.66 -13.17 -25.58
CA TYR A 144 0.59 -13.81 -25.94
C TYR A 144 0.95 -13.66 -27.43
N ARG A 145 -0.04 -13.65 -28.31
CA ARG A 145 0.17 -13.43 -29.75
C ARG A 145 0.60 -12.01 -30.10
N VAL A 146 0.24 -11.03 -29.28
CA VAL A 146 0.61 -9.61 -29.47
C VAL A 146 1.99 -9.32 -28.91
N TYR A 147 2.31 -9.94 -27.78
CA TYR A 147 3.60 -9.81 -27.09
C TYR A 147 4.12 -11.17 -26.63
N PRO A 148 4.77 -11.96 -27.51
CA PRO A 148 5.27 -13.28 -27.18
C PRO A 148 6.57 -13.16 -26.35
N HIS A 149 6.46 -13.11 -25.04
CA HIS A 149 7.61 -13.03 -24.13
C HIS A 149 7.62 -14.21 -23.16
N PRO A 150 8.14 -15.39 -23.58
CA PRO A 150 8.05 -16.62 -22.79
C PRO A 150 8.74 -16.50 -21.42
N ALA A 151 9.88 -15.81 -21.34
CA ALA A 151 10.58 -15.63 -20.07
C ALA A 151 9.73 -14.89 -19.04
N LEU A 152 9.06 -13.80 -19.44
CA LEU A 152 8.17 -13.06 -18.55
C LEU A 152 6.96 -13.90 -18.12
N LEU A 153 6.37 -14.65 -19.05
CA LEU A 153 5.27 -15.57 -18.77
C LEU A 153 5.67 -16.63 -17.73
N TYR A 154 6.83 -17.28 -17.90
CA TYR A 154 7.30 -18.30 -16.95
C TYR A 154 7.60 -17.72 -15.57
N VAL A 155 8.21 -16.54 -15.49
CA VAL A 155 8.50 -15.87 -14.21
C VAL A 155 7.20 -15.54 -13.48
N VAL A 156 6.21 -14.98 -14.17
CA VAL A 156 4.91 -14.62 -13.57
C VAL A 156 4.14 -15.88 -13.18
N LEU A 157 4.16 -16.93 -14.00
CA LEU A 157 3.52 -18.22 -13.71
C LEU A 157 4.15 -18.88 -12.47
N ALA A 158 5.48 -18.98 -12.41
CA ALA A 158 6.19 -19.57 -11.27
C ALA A 158 5.92 -18.76 -9.98
N SER A 159 5.98 -17.43 -10.05
CA SER A 159 5.68 -16.56 -8.91
C SER A 159 4.23 -16.70 -8.44
N SER A 160 3.27 -16.85 -9.38
CA SER A 160 1.86 -17.09 -9.06
C SER A 160 1.67 -18.43 -8.35
N LEU A 161 2.32 -19.49 -8.84
CA LEU A 161 2.25 -20.82 -8.25
C LEU A 161 2.83 -20.84 -6.82
N VAL A 162 3.98 -20.21 -6.61
CA VAL A 162 4.60 -20.06 -5.27
C VAL A 162 3.63 -19.33 -4.33
N LEU A 163 3.04 -18.21 -4.77
CA LEU A 163 2.16 -17.43 -3.91
C LEU A 163 0.83 -18.15 -3.60
N VAL A 164 0.25 -18.85 -4.58
CA VAL A 164 -0.93 -19.71 -4.35
C VAL A 164 -0.61 -20.80 -3.33
N THR A 165 0.58 -21.40 -3.41
CA THR A 165 1.04 -22.41 -2.45
C THR A 165 1.20 -21.79 -1.05
N ILE A 166 1.81 -20.61 -0.94
CA ILE A 166 1.96 -19.89 0.34
C ILE A 166 0.58 -19.56 0.94
N LEU A 167 -0.32 -18.97 0.15
CA LEU A 167 -1.66 -18.61 0.60
C LEU A 167 -2.48 -19.85 0.98
N GLY A 168 -2.45 -20.89 0.14
CA GLY A 168 -3.08 -22.17 0.42
C GLY A 168 -2.55 -22.80 1.72
N SER A 169 -1.24 -22.79 1.91
CA SER A 169 -0.59 -23.27 3.15
C SER A 169 -1.02 -22.46 4.37
N ALA A 170 -1.07 -21.12 4.25
CA ALA A 170 -1.49 -20.24 5.34
C ALA A 170 -2.94 -20.46 5.78
N LEU A 171 -3.78 -21.06 4.92
CA LEU A 171 -5.17 -21.39 5.19
C LEU A 171 -5.41 -22.90 5.45
N ALA A 172 -4.41 -23.76 5.19
CA ALA A 172 -4.57 -25.21 5.24
C ALA A 172 -4.56 -25.77 6.67
N ARG A 173 -5.54 -26.66 6.97
CA ARG A 173 -5.62 -27.35 8.27
C ARG A 173 -4.34 -28.12 8.63
N PRO A 174 -3.76 -28.96 7.72
CA PRO A 174 -2.58 -29.74 8.08
C PRO A 174 -1.36 -28.87 8.43
N VAL A 175 -1.22 -27.70 7.79
CA VAL A 175 -0.15 -26.75 8.12
C VAL A 175 -0.37 -26.13 9.51
N HIS A 176 -1.61 -25.76 9.82
CA HIS A 176 -1.97 -25.28 11.16
C HIS A 176 -1.68 -26.32 12.24
N ALA A 177 -2.04 -27.60 12.00
CA ALA A 177 -1.76 -28.67 12.94
C ALA A 177 -0.26 -28.84 13.20
N LYS A 178 0.56 -28.87 12.13
CA LYS A 178 2.03 -28.96 12.25
C LYS A 178 2.65 -27.74 12.96
N LEU A 179 2.18 -26.53 12.67
CA LEU A 179 2.66 -25.33 13.35
C LEU A 179 2.34 -25.36 14.85
N LEU A 180 1.16 -25.85 15.21
CA LEU A 180 0.76 -26.04 16.61
C LEU A 180 1.56 -27.13 17.29
N GLU A 181 1.85 -28.23 16.60
CA GLU A 181 2.71 -29.31 17.10
C GLU A 181 4.14 -28.84 17.38
N TRP A 182 4.74 -28.13 16.42
CA TRP A 182 6.15 -27.72 16.53
C TRP A 182 6.39 -26.55 17.47
N PHE A 183 5.48 -25.57 17.46
CA PHE A 183 5.68 -24.29 18.14
C PHE A 183 4.59 -23.94 19.15
N GLY A 184 3.43 -24.62 19.11
CA GLY A 184 2.26 -24.30 19.93
C GLY A 184 2.23 -24.99 21.29
N SER A 185 3.06 -26.04 21.51
CA SER A 185 3.09 -26.85 22.72
C SER A 185 3.85 -26.18 23.91
N GLY A 186 4.64 -25.14 23.65
CA GLY A 186 5.39 -24.42 24.67
C GLY A 186 4.52 -23.56 25.58
N LYS A 187 4.95 -23.35 26.84
CA LYS A 187 4.26 -22.50 27.82
C LYS A 187 4.64 -21.00 27.73
N GLY A 188 5.36 -20.58 26.69
CA GLY A 188 5.86 -19.21 26.55
C GLY A 188 4.92 -18.28 25.76
N ARG A 189 5.10 -16.96 25.91
CA ARG A 189 4.38 -15.92 25.14
C ARG A 189 4.44 -16.13 23.60
N PHE A 190 5.55 -16.68 23.10
CA PHE A 190 5.74 -16.96 21.68
C PHE A 190 4.81 -18.08 21.19
N SER A 191 4.69 -19.17 21.95
CA SER A 191 3.78 -20.27 21.64
C SER A 191 2.31 -19.82 21.64
N GLU A 192 1.92 -19.02 22.64
CA GLU A 192 0.57 -18.43 22.70
C GLU A 192 0.29 -17.53 21.49
N TRP A 193 1.29 -16.74 21.05
CA TRP A 193 1.18 -15.88 19.88
C TRP A 193 0.98 -16.70 18.59
N ILE A 194 1.73 -17.79 18.41
CA ILE A 194 1.57 -18.70 17.26
C ILE A 194 0.18 -19.34 17.27
N ARG A 195 -0.25 -19.89 18.42
CA ARG A 195 -1.57 -20.51 18.54
C ARG A 195 -2.69 -19.55 18.15
N LYS A 196 -2.69 -18.34 18.70
CA LYS A 196 -3.67 -17.30 18.36
C LYS A 196 -3.59 -16.88 16.88
N GLY A 197 -2.39 -16.81 16.30
CA GLY A 197 -2.19 -16.53 14.88
C GLY A 197 -2.81 -17.59 13.98
N VAL A 198 -2.57 -18.88 14.29
CA VAL A 198 -3.14 -20.02 13.57
C VAL A 198 -4.67 -20.06 13.69
N GLU A 199 -5.21 -19.86 14.90
CA GLU A 199 -6.65 -19.76 15.13
C GLU A 199 -7.28 -18.61 14.33
N THR A 200 -6.62 -17.45 14.30
CA THR A 200 -7.08 -16.27 13.55
C THR A 200 -7.11 -16.54 12.04
N MET A 201 -6.07 -17.18 11.50
CA MET A 201 -6.06 -17.59 10.10
C MET A 201 -7.14 -18.62 9.78
N GLY A 202 -7.43 -19.53 10.72
CA GLY A 202 -8.51 -20.49 10.60
C GLY A 202 -9.90 -19.87 10.38
N ARG A 203 -10.18 -18.73 11.02
CA ARG A 203 -11.45 -18.00 10.86
C ARG A 203 -11.68 -17.50 9.42
N TYR A 204 -10.64 -17.14 8.71
CA TYR A 204 -10.74 -16.73 7.30
C TYR A 204 -11.14 -17.87 6.39
N ARG A 205 -10.63 -19.08 6.66
CA ARG A 205 -10.99 -20.29 5.90
C ARG A 205 -12.48 -20.60 5.96
N GLU A 206 -13.14 -20.27 7.08
CA GLU A 206 -14.57 -20.49 7.26
C GLU A 206 -15.44 -19.48 6.49
N LYS A 207 -14.82 -18.48 5.86
CA LYS A 207 -15.49 -17.40 5.12
C LYS A 207 -15.00 -17.28 3.67
N PRO A 208 -15.13 -18.33 2.84
CA PRO A 208 -14.61 -18.33 1.48
C PRO A 208 -15.25 -17.24 0.59
N ALA A 209 -16.53 -16.92 0.83
CA ALA A 209 -17.22 -15.85 0.10
C ALA A 209 -16.57 -14.46 0.35
N VAL A 210 -16.10 -14.21 1.58
CA VAL A 210 -15.38 -12.95 1.87
C VAL A 210 -14.02 -12.93 1.19
N LEU A 211 -13.29 -14.05 1.20
CA LEU A 211 -12.01 -14.16 0.50
C LEU A 211 -12.17 -13.96 -1.01
N GLY A 212 -13.21 -14.54 -1.61
CA GLY A 212 -13.57 -14.33 -3.03
C GLY A 212 -13.90 -12.87 -3.34
N LEU A 213 -14.70 -12.21 -2.49
CA LEU A 213 -15.02 -10.78 -2.63
C LEU A 213 -13.75 -9.91 -2.51
N VAL A 214 -12.89 -10.19 -1.54
CA VAL A 214 -11.62 -9.48 -1.35
C VAL A 214 -10.69 -9.66 -2.55
N LEU A 215 -10.63 -10.86 -3.13
CA LEU A 215 -9.88 -11.12 -4.36
C LEU A 215 -10.47 -10.36 -5.55
N LEU A 216 -11.79 -10.34 -5.70
CA LEU A 216 -12.48 -9.60 -6.76
C LEU A 216 -12.21 -8.08 -6.65
N ILE A 217 -12.33 -7.50 -5.45
CA ILE A 217 -11.97 -6.10 -5.20
C ILE A 217 -10.49 -5.87 -5.55
N SER A 218 -9.60 -6.82 -5.21
CA SER A 218 -8.18 -6.72 -5.51
C SER A 218 -7.90 -6.72 -7.01
N ILE A 219 -8.60 -7.54 -7.79
CA ILE A 219 -8.51 -7.53 -9.26
C ILE A 219 -9.00 -6.17 -9.80
N GLY A 220 -10.11 -5.66 -9.29
CA GLY A 220 -10.60 -4.30 -9.64
C GLY A 220 -9.55 -3.21 -9.36
N VAL A 221 -8.85 -3.29 -8.24
CA VAL A 221 -7.71 -2.39 -7.91
C VAL A 221 -6.60 -2.51 -8.95
N GLN A 222 -6.26 -3.72 -9.41
CA GLN A 222 -5.22 -3.88 -10.45
C GLN A 222 -5.66 -3.28 -11.80
N LEU A 223 -6.91 -3.51 -12.20
CA LEU A 223 -7.45 -2.91 -13.42
C LEU A 223 -7.48 -1.37 -13.35
N LEU A 224 -7.82 -0.80 -12.19
CA LEU A 224 -7.71 0.65 -11.98
C LEU A 224 -6.28 1.15 -12.14
N ARG A 225 -5.27 0.44 -11.65
CA ARG A 225 -3.86 0.83 -11.81
C ARG A 225 -3.40 0.76 -13.26
N VAL A 226 -3.85 -0.25 -14.00
CA VAL A 226 -3.63 -0.32 -15.46
C VAL A 226 -4.28 0.88 -16.14
N LEU A 227 -5.54 1.19 -15.79
CA LEU A 227 -6.26 2.34 -16.33
C LEU A 227 -5.54 3.67 -15.99
N GLN A 228 -5.07 3.84 -14.78
CA GLN A 228 -4.29 5.03 -14.37
C GLN A 228 -3.05 5.23 -15.25
N ALA A 229 -2.29 4.15 -15.49
CA ALA A 229 -1.11 4.22 -16.33
C ALA A 229 -1.46 4.53 -17.79
N TYR A 230 -2.53 3.93 -18.31
CA TYR A 230 -3.02 4.18 -19.66
C TYR A 230 -3.53 5.63 -19.84
N LEU A 231 -4.40 6.12 -18.94
CA LEU A 231 -4.91 7.49 -19.00
C LEU A 231 -3.78 8.52 -18.94
N LEU A 232 -2.76 8.26 -18.14
CA LEU A 232 -1.62 9.14 -18.03
C LEU A 232 -0.75 9.11 -19.30
N SER A 233 -0.61 7.95 -19.93
CA SER A 233 0.03 7.83 -21.25
C SER A 233 -0.72 8.60 -22.33
N GLU A 234 -2.06 8.46 -22.37
CA GLU A 234 -2.91 9.22 -23.28
C GLU A 234 -2.80 10.73 -23.04
N SER A 235 -2.74 11.16 -21.76
CA SER A 235 -2.58 12.58 -21.43
C SER A 235 -1.34 13.21 -22.04
N MET A 236 -0.29 12.42 -22.28
CA MET A 236 0.99 12.86 -22.84
C MET A 236 1.14 12.52 -24.34
N ASP A 237 0.10 11.95 -24.95
CA ASP A 237 0.10 11.52 -26.38
C ASP A 237 1.27 10.56 -26.70
N LEU A 238 1.47 9.54 -25.83
CA LEU A 238 2.56 8.56 -26.03
C LEU A 238 2.22 7.47 -27.06
N GLY A 239 0.98 7.41 -27.56
CA GLY A 239 0.55 6.56 -28.67
C GLY A 239 0.66 5.05 -28.43
N THR A 240 0.74 4.59 -27.17
CA THR A 240 0.94 3.18 -26.84
C THR A 240 -0.40 2.48 -26.57
N PRO A 241 -0.75 1.41 -27.29
CA PRO A 241 -2.01 0.69 -27.11
C PRO A 241 -2.24 0.15 -25.70
N ALA A 242 -3.49 0.22 -25.22
CA ALA A 242 -3.90 -0.18 -23.87
C ALA A 242 -3.50 -1.62 -23.50
N VAL A 243 -3.38 -2.52 -24.49
CA VAL A 243 -2.99 -3.92 -24.29
C VAL A 243 -1.63 -4.06 -23.61
N TYR A 244 -0.67 -3.20 -23.94
CA TYR A 244 0.67 -3.26 -23.34
C TYR A 244 0.65 -2.84 -21.87
N PHE A 245 -0.27 -1.95 -21.46
CA PHE A 245 -0.44 -1.60 -20.05
C PHE A 245 -1.00 -2.77 -19.25
N LEU A 246 -1.94 -3.54 -19.82
CA LEU A 246 -2.43 -4.77 -19.19
C LEU A 246 -1.30 -5.81 -19.01
N CYS A 247 -0.38 -5.93 -19.97
CA CYS A 247 0.72 -6.88 -19.91
C CYS A 247 1.85 -6.44 -18.97
N PHE A 248 2.17 -5.13 -18.90
CA PHE A 248 3.37 -4.66 -18.25
C PHE A 248 3.15 -4.08 -16.86
N VAL A 249 2.02 -3.40 -16.62
CA VAL A 249 1.79 -2.74 -15.33
C VAL A 249 1.75 -3.72 -14.17
N PRO A 250 1.04 -4.88 -14.21
CA PRO A 250 1.04 -5.80 -13.10
C PRO A 250 2.43 -6.37 -12.75
N PRO A 251 3.26 -6.85 -13.70
CA PRO A 251 4.64 -7.25 -13.41
C PRO A 251 5.52 -6.11 -12.84
N ILE A 252 5.38 -4.89 -13.35
CA ILE A 252 6.09 -3.72 -12.84
C ILE A 252 5.72 -3.48 -11.37
N LEU A 253 4.44 -3.58 -11.02
CA LEU A 253 3.98 -3.42 -9.64
C LEU A 253 4.59 -4.48 -8.69
N VAL A 254 4.77 -5.72 -9.15
CA VAL A 254 5.46 -6.76 -8.37
C VAL A 254 6.92 -6.35 -8.12
N VAL A 255 7.62 -5.85 -9.14
CA VAL A 255 9.01 -5.37 -9.00
C VAL A 255 9.10 -4.21 -8.00
N THR A 256 8.11 -3.32 -7.96
CA THR A 256 8.10 -2.19 -6.99
C THR A 256 7.97 -2.64 -5.53
N MET A 257 7.46 -3.85 -5.29
CA MET A 257 7.34 -4.40 -3.93
C MET A 257 8.63 -4.98 -3.40
N LEU A 258 9.61 -5.24 -4.27
CA LEU A 258 10.92 -5.70 -3.84
C LEU A 258 11.61 -4.60 -3.01
N PRO A 259 12.20 -4.94 -1.85
CA PRO A 259 12.80 -3.96 -0.96
C PRO A 259 14.18 -3.47 -1.45
N ILE A 260 14.30 -3.21 -2.75
CA ILE A 260 15.54 -2.77 -3.42
C ILE A 260 15.65 -1.24 -3.37
N SER A 261 14.51 -0.54 -3.53
CA SER A 261 14.44 0.92 -3.58
C SER A 261 13.40 1.47 -2.60
N VAL A 262 13.41 2.77 -2.35
CA VAL A 262 12.41 3.43 -1.50
C VAL A 262 11.16 3.72 -2.32
N GLY A 263 10.03 3.10 -1.93
CA GLY A 263 8.73 3.35 -2.60
C GLY A 263 8.69 3.00 -4.09
N GLY A 264 9.63 2.18 -4.59
CA GLY A 264 9.71 1.84 -6.02
C GLY A 264 10.47 2.85 -6.89
N TRP A 265 10.90 3.99 -6.32
CA TRP A 265 11.67 4.99 -7.06
C TRP A 265 12.99 4.41 -7.58
N GLY A 266 13.23 4.57 -8.86
CA GLY A 266 14.35 3.97 -9.59
C GLY A 266 14.01 2.60 -10.17
N THR A 267 13.56 1.63 -9.37
CA THR A 267 13.23 0.29 -9.87
C THR A 267 11.99 0.28 -10.77
N ALA A 268 10.93 0.98 -10.40
CA ALA A 268 9.75 1.15 -11.26
C ALA A 268 10.12 1.91 -12.54
N ASN A 269 10.87 3.01 -12.41
CA ASN A 269 11.29 3.81 -13.57
C ASN A 269 12.05 2.96 -14.58
N LEU A 270 13.03 2.16 -14.11
CA LEU A 270 13.75 1.20 -14.95
C LEU A 270 12.82 0.20 -15.64
N ALA A 271 11.87 -0.37 -14.89
CA ALA A 271 10.95 -1.37 -15.42
C ALA A 271 9.99 -0.77 -16.47
N TYR A 272 9.48 0.44 -16.25
CA TYR A 272 8.68 1.15 -17.25
C TYR A 272 9.47 1.40 -18.53
N VAL A 273 10.66 1.99 -18.42
CA VAL A 273 11.51 2.26 -19.59
C VAL A 273 11.90 0.96 -20.28
N ALA A 274 12.31 -0.08 -19.54
CA ALA A 274 12.75 -1.34 -20.11
C ALA A 274 11.65 -2.09 -20.89
N LEU A 275 10.41 -2.08 -20.37
CA LEU A 275 9.30 -2.80 -21.01
C LEU A 275 8.63 -1.97 -22.11
N PHE A 276 8.30 -0.72 -21.84
CA PHE A 276 7.54 0.09 -22.80
C PHE A 276 8.38 0.53 -24.01
N SER A 277 9.70 0.69 -23.88
CA SER A 277 10.56 0.98 -25.04
C SER A 277 10.65 -0.19 -26.03
N GLN A 278 10.40 -1.42 -25.61
CA GLN A 278 10.38 -2.59 -26.51
C GLN A 278 9.16 -2.59 -27.44
N VAL A 279 8.12 -1.85 -27.11
CA VAL A 279 6.88 -1.76 -27.89
C VAL A 279 6.71 -0.38 -28.56
N GLY A 280 7.83 0.35 -28.67
CA GLY A 280 7.91 1.61 -29.43
C GLY A 280 7.59 2.88 -28.65
N MET A 281 7.33 2.80 -27.32
CA MET A 281 7.21 4.02 -26.51
C MET A 281 8.57 4.69 -26.40
N ASP A 282 8.59 6.02 -26.55
CA ASP A 282 9.80 6.81 -26.34
C ASP A 282 10.33 6.63 -24.90
N ARG A 283 11.66 6.51 -24.74
CA ARG A 283 12.28 6.26 -23.43
C ARG A 283 12.06 7.40 -22.45
N ASP A 284 12.14 8.64 -22.92
CA ASP A 284 11.89 9.83 -22.09
C ASP A 284 10.42 9.86 -21.65
N GLY A 285 9.49 9.54 -22.58
CA GLY A 285 8.06 9.42 -22.30
C GLY A 285 7.76 8.33 -21.27
N ALA A 286 8.36 7.13 -21.42
CA ALA A 286 8.19 6.02 -20.48
C ALA A 286 8.73 6.37 -19.08
N PHE A 287 9.83 7.12 -19.00
CA PHE A 287 10.37 7.60 -17.74
C PHE A 287 9.44 8.62 -17.09
N VAL A 288 8.99 9.64 -17.83
CA VAL A 288 8.06 10.67 -17.34
C VAL A 288 6.76 10.02 -16.86
N LEU A 289 6.21 9.06 -17.63
CA LEU A 289 5.04 8.27 -17.24
C LEU A 289 5.25 7.63 -15.86
N SER A 290 6.37 6.96 -15.66
CA SER A 290 6.68 6.29 -14.40
C SER A 290 6.82 7.26 -13.22
N VAL A 291 7.45 8.42 -13.44
CA VAL A 291 7.59 9.48 -12.41
C VAL A 291 6.23 10.05 -12.03
N LEU A 292 5.37 10.33 -13.01
CA LEU A 292 4.04 10.87 -12.77
C LEU A 292 3.13 9.86 -12.07
N ILE A 293 3.17 8.57 -12.41
CA ILE A 293 2.42 7.51 -11.72
C ILE A 293 2.84 7.43 -10.25
N LEU A 294 4.14 7.39 -9.96
CA LEU A 294 4.64 7.37 -8.59
C LEU A 294 4.26 8.66 -7.83
N GLY A 295 4.39 9.82 -8.47
CA GLY A 295 4.03 11.12 -7.92
C GLY A 295 2.54 11.21 -7.59
N LEU A 296 1.66 10.85 -8.53
CA LEU A 296 0.20 10.79 -8.29
C LEU A 296 -0.15 9.77 -7.20
N GLY A 297 0.58 8.67 -7.10
CA GLY A 297 0.45 7.72 -6.01
C GLY A 297 0.70 8.35 -4.63
N VAL A 298 1.71 9.22 -4.50
CA VAL A 298 1.98 10.00 -3.28
C VAL A 298 0.88 11.02 -3.03
N VAL A 299 0.46 11.77 -4.06
CA VAL A 299 -0.66 12.74 -3.97
C VAL A 299 -1.95 12.03 -3.51
N GLY A 300 -2.25 10.85 -4.03
CA GLY A 300 -3.40 10.05 -3.62
C GLY A 300 -3.37 9.58 -2.15
N ASN A 301 -2.21 9.64 -1.49
CA ASN A 301 -2.08 9.34 -0.07
C ASN A 301 -2.20 10.59 0.83
N LEU A 302 -2.22 11.81 0.27
CA LEU A 302 -2.34 13.06 1.02
C LEU A 302 -3.63 13.19 1.88
N PRO A 303 -4.80 12.59 1.51
CA PRO A 303 -5.96 12.59 2.39
C PRO A 303 -5.64 12.06 3.80
N GLY A 304 -4.73 11.07 3.92
CA GLY A 304 -4.25 10.60 5.23
C GLY A 304 -3.49 11.67 6.01
N GLY A 305 -2.68 12.48 5.33
CA GLY A 305 -1.97 13.62 5.93
C GLY A 305 -2.92 14.72 6.40
N LEU A 306 -3.95 15.03 5.60
CA LEU A 306 -4.99 15.98 5.98
C LEU A 306 -5.75 15.53 7.23
N ILE A 307 -6.12 14.25 7.30
CA ILE A 307 -6.75 13.66 8.48
C ILE A 307 -5.84 13.80 9.71
N TYR A 308 -4.54 13.51 9.57
CA TYR A 308 -3.57 13.64 10.66
C TYR A 308 -3.43 15.07 11.16
N ALA A 309 -3.29 16.03 10.24
CA ALA A 309 -3.18 17.44 10.58
C ALA A 309 -4.43 17.93 11.31
N TRP A 310 -5.61 17.58 10.79
CA TRP A 310 -6.89 17.96 11.41
C TRP A 310 -7.03 17.47 12.85
N GLU A 311 -6.63 16.24 13.14
CA GLU A 311 -6.68 15.69 14.50
C GLU A 311 -5.68 16.35 15.44
N GLY A 312 -4.47 16.63 14.94
CA GLY A 312 -3.49 17.39 15.71
C GLY A 312 -4.03 18.77 16.14
N PHE A 313 -4.67 19.48 15.21
CA PHE A 313 -5.30 20.77 15.53
C PHE A 313 -6.49 20.64 16.48
N ALA A 314 -7.35 19.61 16.33
CA ALA A 314 -8.49 19.40 17.20
C ALA A 314 -8.06 19.09 18.64
N SER A 315 -7.09 18.21 18.84
CA SER A 315 -6.58 17.85 20.17
C SER A 315 -5.90 19.03 20.88
N THR A 316 -5.16 19.86 20.13
CA THR A 316 -4.53 21.08 20.68
C THR A 316 -5.58 22.11 21.13
N ARG A 317 -6.68 22.24 20.36
CA ARG A 317 -7.77 23.16 20.69
C ARG A 317 -8.56 22.70 21.94
N GLU A 318 -8.82 21.39 22.05
CA GLU A 318 -9.46 20.83 23.25
C GLU A 318 -8.61 20.99 24.50
N SER A 319 -7.31 20.73 24.41
CA SER A 319 -6.40 20.91 25.54
C SER A 319 -6.26 22.37 25.98
N SER A 320 -6.24 23.32 25.03
CA SER A 320 -6.23 24.76 25.35
C SER A 320 -7.54 25.23 25.98
N THR A 321 -8.68 24.75 25.50
CA THR A 321 -10.00 25.08 26.04
C THR A 321 -10.16 24.50 27.48
N ARG A 322 -9.67 23.28 27.71
CA ARG A 322 -9.69 22.67 29.06
C ARG A 322 -8.79 23.42 30.03
N ALA A 323 -7.60 23.80 29.62
CA ALA A 323 -6.69 24.60 30.45
C ALA A 323 -7.25 26.00 30.76
N GLN A 324 -8.02 26.60 29.82
CA GLN A 324 -8.69 27.86 30.07
C GLN A 324 -9.88 27.72 31.07
N ARG A 325 -10.64 26.62 30.98
CA ARG A 325 -11.73 26.34 31.95
C ARG A 325 -11.18 26.10 33.36
N GLU A 326 -10.14 25.27 33.49
CA GLU A 326 -9.50 25.02 34.77
C GLU A 326 -8.93 26.31 35.43
N ARG A 327 -8.35 27.21 34.60
CA ARG A 327 -7.91 28.54 35.07
C ARG A 327 -9.06 29.49 35.47
N SER A 328 -10.21 29.42 34.78
CA SER A 328 -11.38 30.23 35.11
C SER A 328 -12.03 29.75 36.40
N GLU A 329 -12.13 28.44 36.62
CA GLU A 329 -12.64 27.82 37.84
C GLU A 329 -11.78 28.15 39.06
N SER A 330 -10.47 28.00 38.96
CA SER A 330 -9.53 28.36 40.03
C SER A 330 -9.54 29.86 40.40
N ARG A 331 -9.78 30.73 39.40
CA ARG A 331 -9.99 32.18 39.67
C ARG A 331 -11.31 32.50 40.33
N SER A 332 -12.39 31.78 40.05
CA SER A 332 -13.71 31.97 40.70
C SER A 332 -13.66 31.50 42.14
N GLU A 333 -13.00 30.39 42.45
CA GLU A 333 -12.79 29.89 43.82
C GLU A 333 -11.94 30.83 44.67
N SER A 334 -10.88 31.42 44.10
CA SER A 334 -10.03 32.38 44.82
C SER A 334 -10.72 33.70 45.13
N ARG A 335 -11.76 34.07 44.35
CA ARG A 335 -12.58 35.27 44.58
C ARG A 335 -13.78 35.04 45.53
N GLY A 336 -14.26 33.79 45.65
CA GLY A 336 -15.36 33.43 46.54
C GLY A 336 -14.97 33.18 48.00
N GLY A 337 -13.67 32.97 48.29
CA GLY A 337 -13.13 32.64 49.63
C GLY A 337 -12.86 33.84 50.54
N GLY A 338 -13.13 35.07 50.14
CA GLY A 338 -12.76 36.29 50.85
C GLY A 338 -13.95 37.06 51.47
N ALA A 339 -14.91 36.39 52.17
CA ALA A 339 -15.87 37.08 53.03
C ALA A 339 -15.51 36.82 54.49
N PRO A 340 -15.05 37.83 55.23
CA PRO A 340 -14.84 37.66 56.67
C PRO A 340 -16.19 37.55 57.38
N ARG A 341 -16.42 36.45 58.09
CA ARG A 341 -17.51 36.36 59.06
C ARG A 341 -17.21 37.32 60.23
N GLN A 342 -17.99 38.34 60.37
CA GLN A 342 -18.17 39.07 61.61
C GLN A 342 -19.16 38.37 62.50
#